data_be0c332b9f792abfda1c0222b7718c00
#
_entry.id   be0c332b9f792abfda1c0222b7718c00
#
_cell.length_a   1.000
_cell.length_b   1.000
_cell.length_c   1.000
_cell.angle_alpha   90.00
_cell.angle_beta   90.00
_cell.angle_gamma   90.00
#
_symmetry.space_group_name_H-M   'P 1'
#
loop_
_entity.id
_entity.type
_entity.pdbx_description
1 polymer ?
#
loop_
_entity_poly.entity_id
_entity_poly.type
_entity_poly.pdbx_seq_one_letter_code
_entity_poly.pdbx_strand_id
1 'polypeptide(L)'
;MREYLKFKYLFALAVVVTLLGWLGVWGIQEGRTSGLSELSIAQTYTAEQSINLNSQNIHVYVLYKPKCPVCKEFGNPISDVLRNNDSSTYSVINVESGVPDYLINYFGSGTFEGIHVPYVIIAKGNSPLYAQRIESYEILEEFKSTLETMIVENR
;
A
#
# COMPACT_ATOMS: atom_id res chain seq x y z
N MET A 1 58.93 0.79 -16.28
CA MET A 1 57.89 1.81 -16.59
C MET A 1 56.56 1.23 -17.10
N ARG A 2 56.53 0.20 -17.94
CA ARG A 2 55.26 -0.40 -18.45
C ARG A 2 54.39 -1.09 -17.40
N GLU A 3 54.97 -1.72 -16.41
CA GLU A 3 54.21 -2.44 -15.36
C GLU A 3 53.48 -1.47 -14.40
N TYR A 4 54.08 -0.30 -14.12
CA TYR A 4 53.49 0.72 -13.25
C TYR A 4 52.28 1.39 -13.90
N LEU A 5 52.27 1.53 -15.25
CA LEU A 5 51.07 2.03 -15.95
C LEU A 5 49.93 1.03 -15.89
N LYS A 6 50.16 -0.26 -16.06
CA LYS A 6 49.13 -1.31 -15.99
C LYS A 6 48.44 -1.33 -14.61
N PHE A 7 49.22 -1.18 -13.54
CA PHE A 7 48.68 -1.16 -12.17
C PHE A 7 47.79 0.05 -11.92
N LYS A 8 48.13 1.23 -12.41
CA LYS A 8 47.31 2.43 -12.32
C LYS A 8 45.97 2.29 -13.07
N TYR A 9 45.97 1.69 -14.25
CA TYR A 9 44.74 1.46 -15.01
C TYR A 9 43.84 0.41 -14.35
N LEU A 10 44.40 -0.66 -13.80
CA LEU A 10 43.64 -1.67 -13.05
C LEU A 10 42.99 -1.09 -11.78
N PHE A 11 43.73 -0.25 -11.07
CA PHE A 11 43.19 0.41 -9.85
C PHE A 11 42.10 1.42 -10.19
N ALA A 12 42.29 2.22 -11.25
CA ALA A 12 41.26 3.16 -11.70
C ALA A 12 39.98 2.44 -12.17
N LEU A 13 40.13 1.31 -12.88
CA LEU A 13 39.00 0.49 -13.33
C LEU A 13 38.26 -0.12 -12.16
N ALA A 14 38.94 -0.62 -11.13
CA ALA A 14 38.34 -1.15 -9.92
C ALA A 14 37.52 -0.09 -9.16
N VAL A 15 38.05 1.14 -9.03
CA VAL A 15 37.34 2.24 -8.39
C VAL A 15 36.08 2.65 -9.16
N VAL A 16 36.17 2.69 -10.50
CA VAL A 16 35.00 3.02 -11.35
C VAL A 16 33.91 1.95 -11.23
N VAL A 17 34.29 0.66 -11.25
CA VAL A 17 33.32 -0.44 -11.11
C VAL A 17 32.64 -0.44 -9.73
N THR A 18 33.40 -0.15 -8.66
CA THR A 18 32.82 -0.05 -7.31
C THR A 18 31.89 1.16 -7.18
N LEU A 19 32.23 2.31 -7.76
CA LEU A 19 31.39 3.50 -7.75
C LEU A 19 30.10 3.29 -8.57
N LEU A 20 30.20 2.66 -9.75
CA LEU A 20 29.01 2.33 -10.56
C LEU A 20 28.13 1.28 -9.88
N GLY A 21 28.71 0.31 -9.19
CA GLY A 21 27.96 -0.65 -8.36
C GLY A 21 27.21 0.03 -7.22
N TRP A 22 27.84 0.98 -6.53
CA TRP A 22 27.23 1.75 -5.46
C TRP A 22 26.09 2.64 -5.97
N LEU A 23 26.27 3.35 -7.07
CA LEU A 23 25.23 4.17 -7.70
C LEU A 23 24.06 3.33 -8.21
N GLY A 24 24.33 2.13 -8.76
CA GLY A 24 23.30 1.20 -9.20
C GLY A 24 22.44 0.66 -8.05
N VAL A 25 23.05 0.35 -6.90
CA VAL A 25 22.31 -0.13 -5.70
C VAL A 25 21.47 0.98 -5.08
N TRP A 26 21.94 2.23 -5.05
CA TRP A 26 21.15 3.36 -4.55
C TRP A 26 19.99 3.74 -5.46
N GLY A 27 20.19 3.68 -6.79
CA GLY A 27 19.12 4.01 -7.75
C GLY A 27 17.96 3.02 -7.77
N ILE A 28 18.17 1.76 -7.36
CA ILE A 28 17.12 0.72 -7.33
C ILE A 28 16.21 0.87 -6.09
N GLN A 29 16.68 1.51 -5.01
CA GLN A 29 15.88 1.68 -3.79
C GLN A 29 14.85 2.81 -3.84
N GLU A 30 15.02 3.82 -4.69
CA GLU A 30 14.05 4.93 -4.80
C GLU A 30 12.86 4.62 -5.72
N GLY A 31 12.93 3.57 -6.54
CA GLY A 31 11.90 3.25 -7.54
C GLY A 31 10.84 2.24 -7.11
N ARG A 32 10.89 1.68 -5.90
CA ARG A 32 9.81 0.79 -5.43
C ARG A 32 8.64 1.62 -4.93
N THR A 33 7.67 1.84 -5.81
CA THR A 33 6.31 2.23 -5.41
C THR A 33 5.80 1.19 -4.40
N SER A 34 5.14 1.62 -3.33
CA SER A 34 4.50 0.67 -2.42
C SER A 34 3.40 -0.08 -3.19
N GLY A 35 3.17 -1.36 -2.89
CA GLY A 35 2.10 -2.14 -3.53
C GLY A 35 0.72 -1.44 -3.47
N LEU A 36 0.47 -0.62 -2.45
CA LEU A 36 -0.73 0.22 -2.36
C LEU A 36 -0.78 1.29 -3.45
N SER A 37 0.36 1.89 -3.82
CA SER A 37 0.43 2.87 -4.92
C SER A 37 0.06 2.23 -6.26
N GLU A 38 0.55 1.03 -6.52
CA GLU A 38 0.24 0.27 -7.74
C GLU A 38 -1.24 -0.12 -7.79
N LEU A 39 -1.82 -0.60 -6.68
CA LEU A 39 -3.24 -0.91 -6.58
C LEU A 39 -4.11 0.33 -6.76
N SER A 40 -3.74 1.47 -6.18
CA SER A 40 -4.45 2.73 -6.33
C SER A 40 -4.50 3.19 -7.79
N ILE A 41 -3.39 3.11 -8.51
CA ILE A 41 -3.32 3.47 -9.94
C ILE A 41 -4.23 2.55 -10.77
N ALA A 42 -4.19 1.25 -10.52
CA ALA A 42 -5.03 0.28 -11.22
C ALA A 42 -6.54 0.52 -10.97
N GLN A 43 -6.90 0.98 -9.77
CA GLN A 43 -8.29 1.23 -9.40
C GLN A 43 -8.83 2.60 -9.83
N THR A 44 -7.98 3.59 -10.07
CA THR A 44 -8.44 4.91 -10.56
C THR A 44 -9.21 4.78 -11.89
N TYR A 45 -8.93 3.75 -12.68
CA TYR A 45 -9.68 3.42 -13.91
C TYR A 45 -10.98 2.64 -13.65
N THR A 46 -11.16 2.03 -12.48
CA THR A 46 -12.34 1.22 -12.14
C THR A 46 -13.27 1.88 -11.13
N ALA A 47 -12.81 2.85 -10.37
CA ALA A 47 -13.55 3.47 -9.25
C ALA A 47 -14.70 4.39 -9.69
N GLU A 48 -14.74 4.84 -10.94
CA GLU A 48 -15.94 5.53 -11.49
C GLU A 48 -17.07 4.55 -11.83
N GLN A 49 -16.79 3.26 -11.92
CA GLN A 49 -17.78 2.23 -12.23
C GLN A 49 -18.16 1.42 -10.98
N SER A 50 -19.10 1.94 -10.21
CA SER A 50 -19.91 1.15 -9.27
C SER A 50 -19.21 0.64 -8.00
N ILE A 51 -18.89 1.52 -7.05
CA ILE A 51 -19.04 1.12 -5.67
C ILE A 51 -20.55 1.00 -5.46
N ASN A 52 -21.09 -0.21 -5.63
CA ASN A 52 -22.48 -0.49 -5.30
C ASN A 52 -22.58 -0.58 -3.76
N LEU A 53 -22.65 0.59 -3.14
CA LEU A 53 -22.71 0.79 -1.70
C LEU A 53 -23.93 0.10 -1.04
N ASN A 54 -24.87 -0.37 -1.85
CA ASN A 54 -26.01 -1.20 -1.42
C ASN A 54 -25.70 -2.69 -1.41
N SER A 55 -24.47 -3.09 -1.76
CA SER A 55 -24.11 -4.51 -1.76
C SER A 55 -24.01 -5.05 -0.34
N GLN A 56 -24.57 -6.24 -0.10
CA GLN A 56 -24.38 -6.97 1.16
C GLN A 56 -22.97 -7.58 1.27
N ASN A 57 -22.12 -7.33 0.28
CA ASN A 57 -20.77 -7.88 0.20
C ASN A 57 -19.80 -7.11 1.09
N ILE A 58 -18.76 -7.81 1.53
CA ILE A 58 -17.65 -7.21 2.25
C ILE A 58 -16.82 -6.34 1.30
N HIS A 59 -16.56 -5.11 1.71
CA HIS A 59 -15.68 -4.17 1.01
C HIS A 59 -14.57 -3.67 1.94
N VAL A 60 -13.34 -3.63 1.45
CA VAL A 60 -12.18 -3.14 2.20
C VAL A 60 -11.74 -1.80 1.64
N TYR A 61 -11.69 -0.78 2.50
CA TYR A 61 -11.10 0.51 2.16
C TYR A 61 -9.72 0.61 2.79
N VAL A 62 -8.72 0.99 2.00
CA VAL A 62 -7.35 1.24 2.47
C VAL A 62 -6.97 2.67 2.16
N LEU A 63 -6.77 3.45 3.21
CA LEU A 63 -6.31 4.83 3.10
C LEU A 63 -4.80 4.88 3.29
N TYR A 64 -4.08 5.55 2.39
CA TYR A 64 -2.63 5.63 2.42
C TYR A 64 -2.11 6.97 1.88
N LYS A 65 -0.81 7.22 2.11
CA LYS A 65 -0.05 8.31 1.47
C LYS A 65 1.23 7.76 0.85
N PRO A 66 1.58 8.12 -0.40
CA PRO A 66 2.75 7.56 -1.09
C PRO A 66 4.09 7.80 -0.35
N LYS A 67 4.23 8.95 0.31
CA LYS A 67 5.47 9.34 1.01
C LYS A 67 5.52 8.96 2.49
N CYS A 68 4.48 8.32 3.02
CA CYS A 68 4.41 7.91 4.41
C CYS A 68 5.34 6.69 4.64
N PRO A 69 6.30 6.74 5.58
CA PRO A 69 7.22 5.63 5.84
C PRO A 69 6.50 4.34 6.22
N VAL A 70 5.51 4.41 7.11
CA VAL A 70 4.71 3.26 7.56
C VAL A 70 3.90 2.68 6.39
N CYS A 71 3.36 3.53 5.49
CA CYS A 71 2.69 3.06 4.29
C CYS A 71 3.63 2.35 3.31
N LYS A 72 4.91 2.73 3.26
CA LYS A 72 5.92 2.02 2.46
C LYS A 72 6.25 0.66 3.07
N GLU A 73 6.36 0.58 4.39
CA GLU A 73 6.66 -0.65 5.11
C GLU A 73 5.53 -1.68 4.97
N PHE A 74 4.30 -1.28 5.27
CA PHE A 74 3.14 -2.18 5.27
C PHE A 74 2.40 -2.25 3.94
N GLY A 75 2.77 -1.44 2.95
CA GLY A 75 2.08 -1.35 1.68
C GLY A 75 2.02 -2.66 0.90
N ASN A 76 3.14 -3.36 0.76
CA ASN A 76 3.18 -4.67 0.10
C ASN A 76 2.43 -5.74 0.92
N PRO A 77 2.67 -5.91 2.23
CA PRO A 77 1.90 -6.84 3.05
C PRO A 77 0.38 -6.63 2.98
N ILE A 78 -0.11 -5.39 3.07
CA ILE A 78 -1.55 -5.09 2.93
C ILE A 78 -2.04 -5.46 1.51
N SER A 79 -1.28 -5.10 0.48
CA SER A 79 -1.57 -5.43 -0.91
C SER A 79 -1.70 -6.93 -1.14
N ASP A 80 -0.83 -7.73 -0.53
CA ASP A 80 -0.85 -9.18 -0.62
C ASP A 80 -2.10 -9.77 0.07
N VAL A 81 -2.50 -9.24 1.22
CA VAL A 81 -3.76 -9.62 1.88
C VAL A 81 -4.95 -9.35 0.98
N LEU A 82 -5.01 -8.18 0.33
CA LEU A 82 -6.11 -7.82 -0.57
C LEU A 82 -6.17 -8.71 -1.80
N ARG A 83 -5.03 -8.99 -2.44
CA ARG A 83 -4.95 -9.82 -3.65
C ARG A 83 -5.27 -11.29 -3.40
N ASN A 84 -4.94 -11.80 -2.21
CA ASN A 84 -5.18 -13.19 -1.85
C ASN A 84 -6.63 -13.47 -1.41
N ASN A 85 -7.47 -12.42 -1.31
CA ASN A 85 -8.86 -12.51 -0.91
C ASN A 85 -9.82 -12.13 -2.05
N ASP A 86 -9.85 -12.95 -3.11
CA ASP A 86 -10.65 -12.73 -4.34
C ASP A 86 -12.16 -12.55 -4.08
N SER A 87 -12.65 -12.97 -2.91
CA SER A 87 -14.07 -12.88 -2.54
C SER A 87 -14.48 -11.54 -1.97
N SER A 88 -13.52 -10.65 -1.67
CA SER A 88 -13.78 -9.29 -1.22
C SER A 88 -13.50 -8.29 -2.34
N THR A 89 -14.29 -7.22 -2.37
CA THR A 89 -13.95 -6.04 -3.16
C THR A 89 -13.13 -5.08 -2.31
N TYR A 90 -12.24 -4.30 -2.90
CA TYR A 90 -11.44 -3.33 -2.18
C TYR A 90 -11.24 -2.01 -2.94
N SER A 91 -11.01 -0.93 -2.20
CA SER A 91 -10.63 0.38 -2.71
C SER A 91 -9.40 0.91 -2.00
N VAL A 92 -8.36 1.27 -2.76
CA VAL A 92 -7.13 1.83 -2.22
C VAL A 92 -7.09 3.32 -2.52
N ILE A 93 -7.06 4.16 -1.49
CA ILE A 93 -7.32 5.59 -1.56
C ILE A 93 -6.09 6.36 -1.11
N ASN A 94 -5.55 7.17 -2.01
CA ASN A 94 -4.51 8.14 -1.67
C ASN A 94 -5.16 9.38 -1.04
N VAL A 95 -4.87 9.63 0.25
CA VAL A 95 -5.47 10.74 1.01
C VAL A 95 -4.61 12.01 1.02
N GLU A 96 -3.57 12.12 0.17
CA GLU A 96 -2.80 13.38 0.06
C GLU A 96 -3.68 14.55 -0.42
N SER A 97 -4.68 14.27 -1.24
CA SER A 97 -5.65 15.25 -1.72
C SER A 97 -6.91 15.37 -0.87
N GLY A 98 -6.91 14.73 0.29
CA GLY A 98 -8.08 14.63 1.18
C GLY A 98 -8.80 13.29 1.08
N VAL A 99 -9.69 13.03 2.03
CA VAL A 99 -10.57 11.86 2.00
C VAL A 99 -11.71 12.14 1.02
N PRO A 100 -12.04 11.21 0.11
CA PRO A 100 -13.14 11.40 -0.83
C PRO A 100 -14.49 11.67 -0.14
N ASP A 101 -15.27 12.61 -0.67
CA ASP A 101 -16.56 13.02 -0.09
C ASP A 101 -17.54 11.85 0.07
N TYR A 102 -17.50 10.89 -0.83
CA TYR A 102 -18.39 9.71 -0.71
C TYR A 102 -18.10 8.88 0.54
N LEU A 103 -16.83 8.76 0.98
CA LEU A 103 -16.49 8.09 2.24
C LEU A 103 -16.94 8.92 3.44
N ILE A 104 -16.75 10.24 3.38
CA ILE A 104 -17.21 11.15 4.44
C ILE A 104 -18.72 11.07 4.61
N ASN A 105 -19.45 11.08 3.49
CA ASN A 105 -20.92 10.95 3.50
C ASN A 105 -21.40 9.58 3.99
N TYR A 106 -20.57 8.56 3.80
CA TYR A 106 -20.93 7.17 4.08
C TYR A 106 -20.66 6.77 5.52
N PHE A 107 -19.48 7.13 6.04
CA PHE A 107 -19.04 6.76 7.39
C PHE A 107 -19.11 7.90 8.40
N GLY A 108 -19.43 9.12 7.96
CA GLY A 108 -19.41 10.34 8.77
C GLY A 108 -18.03 11.01 8.84
N SER A 109 -18.01 12.33 8.94
CA SER A 109 -16.75 13.12 8.96
C SER A 109 -15.87 12.78 10.17
N GLY A 110 -16.48 12.54 11.34
CA GLY A 110 -15.75 12.20 12.57
C GLY A 110 -14.91 10.92 12.47
N THR A 111 -15.25 9.99 11.55
CA THR A 111 -14.46 8.77 11.32
C THR A 111 -13.07 9.06 10.78
N PHE A 112 -12.91 10.19 10.07
CA PHE A 112 -11.68 10.54 9.37
C PHE A 112 -10.88 11.66 10.03
N GLU A 113 -11.39 12.26 11.12
CA GLU A 113 -10.67 13.28 11.87
C GLU A 113 -9.44 12.67 12.56
N GLY A 114 -8.26 13.23 12.27
CA GLY A 114 -6.99 12.79 12.85
C GLY A 114 -6.49 11.43 12.38
N ILE A 115 -7.05 10.86 11.31
CA ILE A 115 -6.61 9.56 10.78
C ILE A 115 -5.13 9.56 10.43
N HIS A 116 -4.42 8.59 10.99
CA HIS A 116 -3.05 8.24 10.65
C HIS A 116 -3.03 7.04 9.70
N VAL A 117 -2.34 7.18 8.57
CA VAL A 117 -2.23 6.14 7.54
C VAL A 117 -0.99 5.26 7.74
N PRO A 118 -0.98 3.99 7.25
CA PRO A 118 -2.05 3.32 6.53
C PRO A 118 -3.22 2.93 7.46
N TYR A 119 -4.44 3.14 6.98
CA TYR A 119 -5.66 2.85 7.74
C TYR A 119 -6.57 1.96 6.91
N VAL A 120 -7.09 0.90 7.51
CA VAL A 120 -7.97 -0.06 6.85
C VAL A 120 -9.36 -0.03 7.46
N ILE A 121 -10.38 -0.14 6.62
CA ILE A 121 -11.78 -0.26 7.04
C ILE A 121 -12.36 -1.47 6.31
N ILE A 122 -12.90 -2.44 7.05
CA ILE A 122 -13.73 -3.51 6.50
C ILE A 122 -15.17 -3.11 6.74
N ALA A 123 -15.99 -3.05 5.70
CA ALA A 123 -17.37 -2.64 5.78
C ALA A 123 -18.30 -3.61 5.06
N LYS A 124 -19.55 -3.70 5.53
CA LYS A 124 -20.66 -4.33 4.85
C LYS A 124 -21.75 -3.28 4.63
N GLY A 125 -21.96 -2.96 3.36
CA GLY A 125 -22.77 -1.79 3.05
C GLY A 125 -22.18 -0.53 3.70
N ASN A 126 -22.98 0.24 4.44
CA ASN A 126 -22.55 1.47 5.15
C ASN A 126 -22.13 1.25 6.62
N SER A 127 -21.98 0.01 7.02
CA SER A 127 -21.62 -0.31 8.40
C SER A 127 -20.15 -0.72 8.44
N PRO A 128 -19.27 0.09 9.06
CA PRO A 128 -17.92 -0.34 9.34
C PRO A 128 -17.97 -1.46 10.38
N LEU A 129 -17.35 -2.60 10.05
CA LEU A 129 -17.25 -3.76 10.93
C LEU A 129 -15.91 -3.82 11.64
N TYR A 130 -14.87 -3.30 10.99
CA TYR A 130 -13.51 -3.20 11.50
C TYR A 130 -12.88 -1.93 10.93
N ALA A 131 -12.15 -1.18 11.75
CA ALA A 131 -11.49 0.04 11.34
C ALA A 131 -10.24 0.25 12.19
N GLN A 132 -9.05 0.15 11.61
CA GLN A 132 -7.79 0.16 12.33
C GLN A 132 -6.62 0.73 11.51
N ARG A 133 -5.69 1.39 12.20
CA ARG A 133 -4.39 1.75 11.63
C ARG A 133 -3.47 0.54 11.65
N ILE A 134 -2.79 0.27 10.54
CA ILE A 134 -1.77 -0.77 10.48
C ILE A 134 -0.40 -0.15 10.80
N GLU A 135 0.12 -0.43 11.98
CA GLU A 135 1.41 0.10 12.47
C GLU A 135 2.33 -0.98 13.04
N SER A 136 1.86 -2.23 13.06
CA SER A 136 2.65 -3.39 13.45
C SER A 136 2.21 -4.63 12.66
N TYR A 137 3.08 -5.64 12.62
CA TYR A 137 2.75 -6.94 12.01
C TYR A 137 1.66 -7.69 12.78
N GLU A 138 1.52 -7.46 14.09
CA GLU A 138 0.45 -8.03 14.90
C GLU A 138 -0.93 -7.51 14.43
N ILE A 139 -1.06 -6.20 14.25
CA ILE A 139 -2.29 -5.59 13.74
C ILE A 139 -2.57 -6.02 12.29
N LEU A 140 -1.53 -6.21 11.48
CA LEU A 140 -1.69 -6.72 10.11
C LEU A 140 -2.25 -8.15 10.09
N GLU A 141 -1.76 -9.03 10.96
CA GLU A 141 -2.29 -10.40 11.06
C GLU A 141 -3.71 -10.42 11.65
N GLU A 142 -4.03 -9.53 12.59
CA GLU A 142 -5.40 -9.33 13.08
C GLU A 142 -6.34 -8.90 11.94
N PHE A 143 -5.94 -7.89 11.15
CA PHE A 143 -6.69 -7.45 9.98
C PHE A 143 -6.96 -8.59 9.00
N LYS A 144 -5.92 -9.37 8.65
CA LYS A 144 -6.02 -10.51 7.76
C LYS A 144 -6.99 -11.57 8.28
N SER A 145 -6.83 -11.99 9.53
CA SER A 145 -7.68 -12.98 10.19
C SER A 145 -9.14 -12.52 10.25
N THR A 146 -9.36 -11.23 10.57
CA THR A 146 -10.70 -10.63 10.63
C THR A 146 -11.35 -10.63 9.25
N LEU A 147 -10.61 -10.23 8.21
CA LEU A 147 -11.12 -10.22 6.84
C LEU A 147 -11.51 -11.63 6.37
N GLU A 148 -10.64 -12.62 6.59
CA GLU A 148 -10.91 -14.03 6.24
C GLU A 148 -12.17 -14.56 6.95
N THR A 149 -12.33 -14.28 8.24
CA THR A 149 -13.51 -14.66 9.01
C THR A 149 -14.78 -14.03 8.44
N MET A 150 -14.76 -12.73 8.18
CA MET A 150 -15.91 -12.00 7.64
C MET A 150 -16.31 -12.49 6.24
N ILE A 151 -15.35 -12.86 5.40
CA ILE A 151 -15.62 -13.43 4.08
C ILE A 151 -16.31 -14.80 4.20
N VAL A 152 -15.86 -15.64 5.13
CA VAL A 152 -16.47 -16.98 5.35
C VAL A 152 -17.89 -16.86 5.86
N GLU A 153 -18.15 -15.96 6.81
CA GLU A 153 -19.50 -15.74 7.39
C GLU A 153 -20.51 -15.12 6.41
N ASN A 154 -20.02 -14.53 5.31
CA ASN A 154 -20.86 -13.87 4.31
C ASN A 154 -21.01 -14.65 3.01
N ARG A 155 -20.55 -15.90 2.96
CA ARG A 155 -20.80 -16.84 1.85
C ARG A 155 -22.10 -17.61 2.07
#